data_3479f72d8a6b5c855b0e45c1a8a03dc6
#
_entry.id   3479f72d8a6b5c855b0e45c1a8a03dc6
#
_cell.length_a   1.000
_cell.length_b   1.000
_cell.length_c   1.000
_cell.angle_alpha   90.00
_cell.angle_beta   90.00
_cell.angle_gamma   90.00
#
_symmetry.space_group_name_H-M   'P 1'
#
loop_
_entity.id
_entity.type
_entity.pdbx_description
1 polymer ?
#
loop_
_entity_poly.entity_id
_entity_poly.type
_entity_poly.pdbx_seq_one_letter_code
_entity_poly.pdbx_strand_id
1 'polypeptide(L)'
;MTFFVSFLSGFMAAVIGIFPPGLINMTAAKTSVNDGRNRAMLFVFGALSIIFFQTYISVLFAQYINNHWEVVVLLREIGLIIFSALSIYFLVFAKEPNAQQEKALQIKSKKSRFFIGMLISAINFFPIPYYVFVSVTLASFKIFSFDTFSIFSFVFGTVAGSFIVFYCYVVFFDKMKSKTDYFVRNMNTIIGTITGIVALITLVNILKFYY
;
A
#
# COMPACT_ATOMS: atom_id res chain seq x y z
N MET A 1 20.45 -6.02 -16.88
CA MET A 1 19.01 -6.18 -17.24
C MET A 1 18.14 -6.37 -15.99
N THR A 2 18.54 -7.16 -15.03
CA THR A 2 17.83 -7.42 -13.75
C THR A 2 17.52 -6.17 -12.92
N PHE A 3 18.44 -5.20 -12.80
CA PHE A 3 18.21 -3.96 -12.03
C PHE A 3 17.00 -3.18 -12.52
N PHE A 4 16.94 -2.89 -13.81
CA PHE A 4 15.85 -2.08 -14.39
C PHE A 4 14.50 -2.78 -14.25
N VAL A 5 14.46 -4.09 -14.45
CA VAL A 5 13.24 -4.89 -14.31
C VAL A 5 12.77 -4.88 -12.86
N SER A 6 13.66 -5.09 -11.88
CA SER A 6 13.32 -5.06 -10.46
C SER A 6 12.85 -3.68 -10.02
N PHE A 7 13.53 -2.61 -10.47
CA PHE A 7 13.13 -1.23 -10.20
C PHE A 7 11.73 -0.93 -10.77
N LEU A 8 11.50 -1.26 -12.04
CA LEU A 8 10.22 -1.02 -12.71
C LEU A 8 9.10 -1.84 -12.07
N SER A 9 9.38 -3.06 -11.65
CA SER A 9 8.42 -3.91 -10.95
C SER A 9 8.00 -3.30 -9.61
N GLY A 10 8.95 -2.82 -8.80
CA GLY A 10 8.67 -2.12 -7.54
C GLY A 10 7.90 -0.82 -7.77
N PHE A 11 8.31 -0.06 -8.78
CA PHE A 11 7.63 1.18 -9.17
C PHE A 11 6.17 0.94 -9.56
N MET A 12 5.91 -0.01 -10.45
CA MET A 12 4.55 -0.34 -10.89
C MET A 12 3.71 -0.92 -9.76
N ALA A 13 4.30 -1.79 -8.93
CA ALA A 13 3.63 -2.29 -7.75
C ALA A 13 3.17 -1.16 -6.83
N ALA A 14 4.03 -0.18 -6.57
CA ALA A 14 3.69 0.98 -5.75
C ALA A 14 2.60 1.84 -6.40
N VAL A 15 2.71 2.12 -7.69
CA VAL A 15 1.69 2.90 -8.40
C VAL A 15 0.33 2.22 -8.30
N ILE A 16 0.25 0.93 -8.57
CA ILE A 16 -1.01 0.17 -8.49
C ILE A 16 -1.55 0.10 -7.06
N GLY A 17 -0.70 -0.20 -6.07
CA GLY A 17 -1.11 -0.41 -4.67
C GLY A 17 -1.50 0.87 -3.94
N ILE A 18 -0.91 2.01 -4.31
CA ILE A 18 -1.13 3.29 -3.63
C ILE A 18 -2.12 4.18 -4.40
N PHE A 19 -2.38 3.90 -5.68
CA PHE A 19 -3.27 4.71 -6.50
C PHE A 19 -4.69 4.85 -5.92
N PRO A 20 -5.32 3.81 -5.34
CA PRO A 20 -6.61 3.99 -4.67
C PRO A 20 -6.50 4.99 -3.51
N PRO A 21 -7.51 5.86 -3.30
CA PRO A 21 -7.50 6.83 -2.22
C PRO A 21 -7.47 6.10 -0.86
N GLY A 22 -6.40 6.26 -0.11
CA GLY A 22 -6.18 5.68 1.21
C GLY A 22 -5.87 6.75 2.25
N LEU A 23 -5.68 6.33 3.51
CA LEU A 23 -5.43 7.24 4.63
C LEU A 23 -4.24 8.18 4.38
N ILE A 24 -3.12 7.66 3.86
CA ILE A 24 -1.91 8.45 3.62
C ILE A 24 -2.15 9.45 2.48
N ASN A 25 -2.71 9.00 1.35
CA ASN A 25 -2.96 9.84 0.18
C ASN A 25 -3.89 11.01 0.54
N MET A 26 -4.98 10.69 1.24
CA MET A 26 -5.98 11.67 1.64
C MET A 26 -5.43 12.66 2.66
N THR A 27 -4.61 12.19 3.61
CA THR A 27 -3.96 13.07 4.58
C THR A 27 -2.94 13.99 3.90
N ALA A 28 -2.15 13.47 2.94
CA ALA A 28 -1.23 14.28 2.15
C ALA A 28 -1.97 15.39 1.38
N ALA A 29 -3.06 15.01 0.69
CA ALA A 29 -3.91 15.93 -0.05
C ALA A 29 -4.52 17.02 0.86
N LYS A 30 -5.13 16.64 1.99
CA LYS A 30 -5.69 17.58 2.97
C LYS A 30 -4.62 18.50 3.56
N THR A 31 -3.44 17.96 3.87
CA THR A 31 -2.32 18.78 4.35
C THR A 31 -1.91 19.80 3.29
N SER A 32 -1.96 19.46 1.99
CA SER A 32 -1.67 20.39 0.91
C SER A 32 -2.67 21.55 0.88
N VAL A 33 -3.95 21.23 1.00
CA VAL A 33 -5.03 22.22 0.99
C VAL A 33 -5.01 23.14 2.22
N ASN A 34 -4.80 22.57 3.41
CA ASN A 34 -4.97 23.29 4.67
C ASN A 34 -3.67 24.01 5.13
N ASP A 35 -2.52 23.39 4.87
CA ASP A 35 -1.23 23.84 5.41
C ASP A 35 -0.22 24.24 4.31
N GLY A 36 -0.59 24.03 3.06
CA GLY A 36 0.22 24.31 1.88
C GLY A 36 1.13 23.15 1.47
N ARG A 37 1.51 23.19 0.20
CA ARG A 37 2.26 22.14 -0.50
C ARG A 37 3.57 21.73 0.21
N ASN A 38 4.33 22.68 0.72
CA ASN A 38 5.61 22.39 1.39
C ASN A 38 5.44 21.51 2.63
N ARG A 39 4.38 21.73 3.41
CA ARG A 39 4.07 20.91 4.59
C ARG A 39 3.55 19.52 4.20
N ALA A 40 2.77 19.45 3.11
CA ALA A 40 2.33 18.17 2.56
C ALA A 40 3.50 17.34 2.05
N MET A 41 4.49 17.96 1.39
CA MET A 41 5.70 17.25 0.96
C MET A 41 6.53 16.73 2.13
N LEU A 42 6.65 17.48 3.23
CA LEU A 42 7.30 16.97 4.45
C LEU A 42 6.58 15.75 5.04
N PHE A 43 5.25 15.77 5.04
CA PHE A 43 4.44 14.61 5.40
C PHE A 43 4.73 13.41 4.48
N VAL A 44 4.75 13.64 3.17
CA VAL A 44 5.05 12.60 2.16
C VAL A 44 6.44 11.99 2.40
N PHE A 45 7.49 12.81 2.62
CA PHE A 45 8.82 12.28 2.90
C PHE A 45 8.87 11.47 4.20
N GLY A 46 8.13 11.85 5.23
CA GLY A 46 7.97 11.05 6.43
C GLY A 46 7.33 9.69 6.15
N ALA A 47 6.25 9.66 5.35
CA ALA A 47 5.59 8.43 4.96
C ALA A 47 6.50 7.53 4.11
N LEU A 48 7.24 8.10 3.15
CA LEU A 48 8.18 7.37 2.29
C LEU A 48 9.31 6.72 3.08
N SER A 49 9.80 7.37 4.14
CA SER A 49 10.82 6.79 5.01
C SER A 49 10.35 5.47 5.62
N ILE A 50 9.11 5.40 6.06
CA ILE A 50 8.53 4.15 6.62
C ILE A 50 8.22 3.13 5.51
N ILE A 51 7.70 3.57 4.36
CA ILE A 51 7.43 2.68 3.21
C ILE A 51 8.73 1.99 2.75
N PHE A 52 9.86 2.70 2.76
CA PHE A 52 11.16 2.09 2.48
C PHE A 52 11.43 0.88 3.38
N PHE A 53 11.32 1.06 4.70
CA PHE A 53 11.56 -0.03 5.65
C PHE A 53 10.52 -1.13 5.55
N GLN A 54 9.24 -0.78 5.41
CA GLN A 54 8.17 -1.76 5.25
C GLN A 54 8.38 -2.62 4.00
N THR A 55 8.72 -2.01 2.87
CA THR A 55 8.99 -2.74 1.62
C THR A 55 10.23 -3.62 1.76
N TYR A 56 11.31 -3.11 2.36
CA TYR A 56 12.53 -3.88 2.57
C TYR A 56 12.27 -5.13 3.44
N ILE A 57 11.59 -4.95 4.57
CA ILE A 57 11.20 -6.06 5.46
C ILE A 57 10.29 -7.04 4.72
N SER A 58 9.34 -6.54 3.92
CA SER A 58 8.43 -7.37 3.15
C SER A 58 9.16 -8.26 2.16
N VAL A 59 10.15 -7.71 1.44
CA VAL A 59 10.92 -8.46 0.44
C VAL A 59 11.83 -9.50 1.11
N LEU A 60 12.43 -9.17 2.26
CA LEU A 60 13.20 -10.15 3.05
C LEU A 60 12.30 -11.30 3.55
N PHE A 61 11.10 -10.97 4.00
CA PHE A 61 10.14 -11.99 4.41
C PHE A 61 9.64 -12.82 3.22
N ALA A 62 9.44 -12.20 2.05
CA ALA A 62 9.13 -12.88 0.80
C ALA A 62 10.26 -13.85 0.38
N GLN A 63 11.52 -13.46 0.55
CA GLN A 63 12.68 -14.32 0.31
C GLN A 63 12.66 -15.55 1.22
N TYR A 64 12.37 -15.33 2.51
CA TYR A 64 12.23 -16.44 3.46
C TYR A 64 11.11 -17.40 3.06
N ILE A 65 9.94 -16.88 2.73
CA ILE A 65 8.77 -17.67 2.29
C ILE A 65 9.12 -18.45 1.01
N ASN A 66 9.78 -17.82 0.05
CA ASN A 66 10.13 -18.45 -1.23
C ASN A 66 11.05 -19.67 -1.06
N ASN A 67 11.84 -19.69 0.00
CA ASN A 67 12.75 -20.79 0.33
C ASN A 67 12.10 -21.90 1.19
N HIS A 68 10.86 -21.69 1.68
CA HIS A 68 10.16 -22.59 2.58
C HIS A 68 8.74 -22.85 2.04
N TRP A 69 8.63 -23.85 1.16
CA TRP A 69 7.36 -24.16 0.48
C TRP A 69 6.20 -24.46 1.45
N GLU A 70 6.49 -25.09 2.57
CA GLU A 70 5.49 -25.38 3.62
C GLU A 70 4.81 -24.09 4.15
N VAL A 71 5.59 -23.02 4.29
CA VAL A 71 5.09 -21.71 4.71
C VAL A 71 4.20 -21.08 3.65
N VAL A 72 4.48 -21.32 2.36
CA VAL A 72 3.65 -20.79 1.25
C VAL A 72 2.23 -21.36 1.32
N VAL A 73 2.10 -22.67 1.54
CA VAL A 73 0.79 -23.34 1.64
C VAL A 73 0.00 -22.77 2.82
N LEU A 74 0.62 -22.73 4.01
CA LEU A 74 -0.01 -22.18 5.22
C LEU A 74 -0.45 -20.71 5.02
N LEU A 75 0.38 -19.88 4.41
CA LEU A 75 0.05 -18.47 4.17
C LEU A 75 -1.07 -18.28 3.15
N ARG A 76 -1.24 -19.17 2.17
CA ARG A 76 -2.39 -19.15 1.26
C ARG A 76 -3.70 -19.38 2.01
N GLU A 77 -3.74 -20.36 2.89
CA GLU A 77 -4.92 -20.69 3.70
C GLU A 77 -5.27 -19.54 4.67
N ILE A 78 -4.28 -19.04 5.40
CA ILE A 78 -4.44 -17.88 6.29
C ILE A 78 -4.86 -16.65 5.48
N GLY A 79 -4.24 -16.42 4.32
CA GLY A 79 -4.57 -15.31 3.42
C GLY A 79 -6.03 -15.37 2.96
N LEU A 80 -6.53 -16.55 2.59
CA LEU A 80 -7.94 -16.73 2.22
C LEU A 80 -8.88 -16.30 3.35
N ILE A 81 -8.60 -16.74 4.57
CA ILE A 81 -9.41 -16.38 5.75
C ILE A 81 -9.38 -14.86 5.97
N ILE A 82 -8.19 -14.25 5.97
CA ILE A 82 -8.02 -12.82 6.19
C ILE A 82 -8.71 -11.99 5.10
N PHE A 83 -8.48 -12.28 3.82
CA PHE A 83 -9.09 -11.52 2.72
C PHE A 83 -10.59 -11.70 2.66
N SER A 84 -11.12 -12.89 2.97
CA SER A 84 -12.56 -13.12 3.09
C SER A 84 -13.17 -12.32 4.24
N ALA A 85 -12.54 -12.33 5.41
CA ALA A 85 -12.99 -11.57 6.57
C ALA A 85 -12.95 -10.05 6.30
N LEU A 86 -11.88 -9.55 5.69
CA LEU A 86 -11.77 -8.13 5.30
C LEU A 86 -12.81 -7.74 4.26
N SER A 87 -13.05 -8.59 3.25
CA SER A 87 -14.07 -8.33 2.24
C SER A 87 -15.46 -8.21 2.89
N ILE A 88 -15.83 -9.16 3.71
CA ILE A 88 -17.11 -9.14 4.44
C ILE A 88 -17.18 -7.89 5.35
N TYR A 89 -16.12 -7.59 6.09
CA TYR A 89 -16.08 -6.42 6.95
C TYR A 89 -16.31 -5.12 6.17
N PHE A 90 -15.58 -4.90 5.08
CA PHE A 90 -15.68 -3.67 4.30
C PHE A 90 -16.95 -3.55 3.48
N LEU A 91 -17.53 -4.66 3.00
CA LEU A 91 -18.77 -4.65 2.23
C LEU A 91 -20.02 -4.55 3.12
N VAL A 92 -19.99 -5.15 4.34
CA VAL A 92 -21.20 -5.32 5.16
C VAL A 92 -21.17 -4.45 6.42
N PHE A 93 -20.03 -4.35 7.10
CA PHE A 93 -19.93 -3.75 8.43
C PHE A 93 -19.23 -2.39 8.48
N ALA A 94 -18.38 -2.07 7.52
CA ALA A 94 -17.62 -0.82 7.57
C ALA A 94 -18.55 0.37 7.34
N LYS A 95 -18.64 1.24 8.35
CA LYS A 95 -19.37 2.51 8.26
C LYS A 95 -18.64 3.50 7.38
N GLU A 96 -19.40 4.40 6.75
CA GLU A 96 -18.80 5.50 5.98
C GLU A 96 -17.80 6.27 6.85
N PRO A 97 -16.63 6.64 6.30
CA PRO A 97 -15.62 7.41 7.03
C PRO A 97 -16.23 8.73 7.54
N ASN A 98 -16.31 8.89 8.87
CA ASN A 98 -16.86 10.11 9.47
C ASN A 98 -15.83 11.24 9.35
N ALA A 99 -16.17 12.32 8.66
CA ALA A 99 -15.37 13.54 8.54
C ALA A 99 -15.00 14.21 9.89
N GLN A 100 -15.61 13.78 10.99
CA GLN A 100 -15.38 14.34 12.32
C GLN A 100 -14.12 13.82 13.04
N GLN A 101 -13.63 12.62 12.71
CA GLN A 101 -12.39 12.09 13.31
C GLN A 101 -11.12 12.82 12.86
N GLU A 102 -11.22 13.66 11.84
CA GLU A 102 -10.10 14.37 11.24
C GLU A 102 -9.72 15.68 11.92
N LYS A 103 -10.56 16.20 12.82
CA LYS A 103 -10.28 17.47 13.54
C LYS A 103 -9.19 17.34 14.62
N ALA A 104 -8.79 16.14 15.00
CA ALA A 104 -7.85 15.91 16.10
C ALA A 104 -6.37 16.16 15.77
N LEU A 105 -5.98 16.36 14.52
CA LEU A 105 -4.58 16.48 14.11
C LEU A 105 -4.21 17.87 13.58
N GLN A 106 -4.72 18.94 14.18
CA GLN A 106 -4.24 20.30 13.90
C GLN A 106 -2.91 20.56 14.60
N ILE A 107 -1.81 20.05 14.05
CA ILE A 107 -0.48 20.30 14.56
C ILE A 107 0.21 21.35 13.68
N LYS A 108 0.56 22.51 14.28
CA LYS A 108 1.03 23.71 13.58
C LYS A 108 2.51 23.71 13.15
N SER A 109 3.36 22.76 13.56
CA SER A 109 4.81 22.77 13.28
C SER A 109 5.20 22.01 12.02
N LYS A 110 6.18 22.52 11.24
CA LYS A 110 6.72 21.84 10.05
C LYS A 110 7.37 20.48 10.38
N LYS A 111 8.20 20.40 11.44
CA LYS A 111 8.84 19.16 11.90
C LYS A 111 7.79 18.11 12.26
N SER A 112 6.69 18.54 12.86
CA SER A 112 5.57 17.66 13.21
C SER A 112 4.94 16.98 12.00
N ARG A 113 4.88 17.59 10.81
CA ARG A 113 4.29 16.97 9.61
C ARG A 113 5.09 15.78 9.10
N PHE A 114 6.41 15.84 9.14
CA PHE A 114 7.26 14.69 8.80
C PHE A 114 7.01 13.51 9.75
N PHE A 115 7.03 13.73 11.06
CA PHE A 115 6.78 12.68 12.05
C PHE A 115 5.34 12.14 11.99
N ILE A 116 4.36 12.96 11.65
CA ILE A 116 2.98 12.49 11.42
C ILE A 116 2.93 11.58 10.19
N GLY A 117 3.62 11.93 9.12
CA GLY A 117 3.74 11.08 7.94
C GLY A 117 4.35 9.71 8.28
N MET A 118 5.43 9.71 9.06
CA MET A 118 6.03 8.47 9.58
C MET A 118 5.03 7.67 10.42
N LEU A 119 4.35 8.31 11.38
CA LEU A 119 3.44 7.63 12.29
C LEU A 119 2.25 7.01 11.55
N ILE A 120 1.60 7.77 10.67
CA ILE A 120 0.44 7.28 9.89
C ILE A 120 0.87 6.15 8.97
N SER A 121 2.05 6.24 8.34
CA SER A 121 2.58 5.16 7.52
C SER A 121 2.96 3.94 8.35
N ALA A 122 3.54 4.11 9.54
CA ALA A 122 3.91 3.00 10.43
C ALA A 122 2.69 2.21 10.94
N ILE A 123 1.59 2.90 11.23
CA ILE A 123 0.31 2.25 11.63
C ILE A 123 -0.35 1.55 10.45
N ASN A 124 -0.08 1.96 9.23
CA ASN A 124 -0.61 1.31 8.03
C ASN A 124 0.18 0.03 7.73
N PHE A 125 -0.32 -1.11 8.21
CA PHE A 125 0.31 -2.42 8.00
C PHE A 125 0.06 -3.01 6.61
N PHE A 126 -0.87 -2.48 5.81
CA PHE A 126 -1.25 -3.02 4.51
C PHE A 126 -0.08 -3.17 3.51
N PRO A 127 0.92 -2.27 3.44
CA PRO A 127 2.04 -2.43 2.53
C PRO A 127 2.84 -3.72 2.76
N ILE A 128 2.95 -4.21 3.99
CA ILE A 128 3.76 -5.39 4.30
C ILE A 128 3.23 -6.64 3.58
N PRO A 129 2.00 -7.13 3.81
CA PRO A 129 1.48 -8.30 3.11
C PRO A 129 1.37 -8.08 1.60
N TYR A 130 1.09 -6.84 1.17
CA TYR A 130 1.01 -6.50 -0.24
C TYR A 130 2.35 -6.71 -0.98
N TYR A 131 3.46 -6.16 -0.46
CA TYR A 131 4.76 -6.31 -1.10
C TYR A 131 5.35 -7.70 -0.93
N VAL A 132 5.01 -8.43 0.15
CA VAL A 132 5.30 -9.86 0.25
C VAL A 132 4.64 -10.61 -0.91
N PHE A 133 3.35 -10.43 -1.10
CA PHE A 133 2.58 -11.08 -2.17
C PHE A 133 3.15 -10.75 -3.56
N VAL A 134 3.39 -9.48 -3.83
CA VAL A 134 3.94 -9.03 -5.13
C VAL A 134 5.32 -9.65 -5.37
N SER A 135 6.22 -9.62 -4.38
CA SER A 135 7.59 -10.14 -4.53
C SER A 135 7.62 -11.64 -4.76
N VAL A 136 6.82 -12.42 -4.02
CA VAL A 136 6.69 -13.87 -4.22
C VAL A 136 6.09 -14.16 -5.60
N THR A 137 5.08 -13.41 -6.01
CA THR A 137 4.45 -13.58 -7.32
C THR A 137 5.43 -13.31 -8.46
N LEU A 138 6.16 -12.20 -8.41
CA LEU A 138 7.17 -11.86 -9.42
C LEU A 138 8.31 -12.89 -9.46
N ALA A 139 8.72 -13.42 -8.32
CA ALA A 139 9.73 -14.46 -8.25
C ALA A 139 9.24 -15.78 -8.86
N SER A 140 7.97 -16.16 -8.64
CA SER A 140 7.38 -17.35 -9.24
C SER A 140 7.32 -17.30 -10.78
N PHE A 141 7.19 -16.08 -11.35
CA PHE A 141 7.29 -15.85 -12.79
C PHE A 141 8.72 -15.63 -13.30
N LYS A 142 9.74 -15.78 -12.43
CA LYS A 142 11.16 -15.55 -12.76
C LYS A 142 11.46 -14.12 -13.26
N ILE A 143 10.62 -13.15 -12.90
CA ILE A 143 10.79 -11.72 -13.21
C ILE A 143 11.65 -11.04 -12.15
N PHE A 144 11.62 -11.53 -10.91
CA PHE A 144 12.33 -10.99 -9.77
C PHE A 144 13.19 -12.06 -9.10
N SER A 145 14.39 -11.70 -8.66
CA SER A 145 15.30 -12.54 -7.87
C SER A 145 15.59 -11.90 -6.52
N PHE A 146 15.78 -12.72 -5.50
CA PHE A 146 16.04 -12.24 -4.14
C PHE A 146 17.55 -12.01 -3.87
N ASP A 147 18.31 -11.59 -4.90
CA ASP A 147 19.67 -11.10 -4.68
C ASP A 147 19.64 -9.65 -4.14
N THR A 148 20.66 -9.29 -3.39
CA THR A 148 20.75 -7.99 -2.70
C THR A 148 20.50 -6.81 -3.64
N PHE A 149 21.02 -6.88 -4.87
CA PHE A 149 20.92 -5.80 -5.82
C PHE A 149 19.48 -5.64 -6.35
N SER A 150 18.80 -6.75 -6.65
CA SER A 150 17.40 -6.76 -7.06
C SER A 150 16.47 -6.29 -5.94
N ILE A 151 16.73 -6.70 -4.68
CA ILE A 151 15.99 -6.26 -3.52
C ILE A 151 16.03 -4.74 -3.38
N PHE A 152 17.24 -4.15 -3.35
CA PHE A 152 17.36 -2.69 -3.24
C PHE A 152 16.74 -1.97 -4.43
N SER A 153 16.91 -2.49 -5.65
CA SER A 153 16.30 -1.93 -6.85
C SER A 153 14.78 -1.88 -6.76
N PHE A 154 14.16 -2.98 -6.31
CA PHE A 154 12.71 -3.06 -6.09
C PHE A 154 12.25 -2.05 -5.02
N VAL A 155 12.95 -1.96 -3.90
CA VAL A 155 12.64 -1.03 -2.80
C VAL A 155 12.72 0.43 -3.27
N PHE A 156 13.79 0.80 -3.99
CA PHE A 156 13.90 2.15 -4.55
C PHE A 156 12.84 2.43 -5.61
N GLY A 157 12.51 1.45 -6.45
CA GLY A 157 11.40 1.55 -7.39
C GLY A 157 10.08 1.80 -6.68
N THR A 158 9.82 1.07 -5.61
CA THR A 158 8.63 1.25 -4.76
C THR A 158 8.55 2.65 -4.16
N VAL A 159 9.65 3.15 -3.60
CA VAL A 159 9.70 4.51 -3.04
C VAL A 159 9.45 5.57 -4.11
N ALA A 160 10.05 5.40 -5.30
CA ALA A 160 9.86 6.32 -6.42
C ALA A 160 8.41 6.31 -6.94
N GLY A 161 7.80 5.14 -7.09
CA GLY A 161 6.39 5.01 -7.48
C GLY A 161 5.45 5.62 -6.45
N SER A 162 5.69 5.33 -5.16
CA SER A 162 4.93 5.92 -4.04
C SER A 162 5.03 7.44 -4.03
N PHE A 163 6.24 7.97 -4.23
CA PHE A 163 6.46 9.42 -4.31
C PHE A 163 5.63 10.07 -5.41
N ILE A 164 5.63 9.49 -6.61
CA ILE A 164 4.87 10.04 -7.74
C ILE A 164 3.37 10.04 -7.44
N VAL A 165 2.83 8.96 -6.90
CA VAL A 165 1.40 8.90 -6.56
C VAL A 165 1.06 9.95 -5.49
N PHE A 166 1.81 10.03 -4.39
CA PHE A 166 1.57 11.04 -3.34
C PHE A 166 1.73 12.46 -3.87
N TYR A 167 2.72 12.70 -4.74
CA TYR A 167 2.91 13.99 -5.38
C TYR A 167 1.70 14.39 -6.24
N CYS A 168 1.17 13.45 -7.01
CA CYS A 168 -0.07 13.66 -7.77
C CYS A 168 -1.23 14.05 -6.83
N TYR A 169 -1.39 13.34 -5.71
CA TYR A 169 -2.41 13.68 -4.72
C TYR A 169 -2.22 15.10 -4.15
N VAL A 170 -0.99 15.47 -3.81
CA VAL A 170 -0.66 16.80 -3.27
C VAL A 170 -0.94 17.93 -4.28
N VAL A 171 -0.65 17.70 -5.58
CA VAL A 171 -0.76 18.73 -6.61
C VAL A 171 -2.17 18.84 -7.18
N PHE A 172 -2.82 17.71 -7.47
CA PHE A 172 -4.10 17.70 -8.17
C PHE A 172 -5.32 17.84 -7.27
N PHE A 173 -5.16 17.62 -5.97
CA PHE A 173 -6.30 17.60 -5.05
C PHE A 173 -6.97 18.95 -4.87
N ASP A 174 -6.24 20.04 -4.98
CA ASP A 174 -6.82 21.41 -4.98
C ASP A 174 -7.86 21.60 -6.08
N LYS A 175 -7.70 20.89 -7.21
CA LYS A 175 -8.60 20.98 -8.38
C LYS A 175 -9.80 20.01 -8.31
N MET A 176 -9.79 19.05 -7.39
CA MET A 176 -10.75 17.94 -7.37
C MET A 176 -11.64 17.89 -6.11
N LYS A 177 -11.78 18.98 -5.37
CA LYS A 177 -12.55 19.02 -4.10
C LYS A 177 -13.92 18.33 -4.18
N SER A 178 -14.67 18.54 -5.28
CA SER A 178 -16.03 18.00 -5.43
C SER A 178 -16.09 16.50 -5.77
N LYS A 179 -15.02 15.92 -6.34
CA LYS A 179 -14.98 14.49 -6.71
C LYS A 179 -14.42 13.60 -5.61
N THR A 180 -13.70 14.19 -4.66
CA THR A 180 -13.08 13.47 -3.55
C THR A 180 -14.09 12.87 -2.62
N ASP A 181 -15.17 13.58 -2.32
CA ASP A 181 -16.23 13.10 -1.44
C ASP A 181 -16.89 11.81 -1.98
N TYR A 182 -17.00 11.70 -3.32
CA TYR A 182 -17.50 10.47 -3.95
C TYR A 182 -16.55 9.28 -3.74
N PHE A 183 -15.24 9.46 -3.92
CA PHE A 183 -14.26 8.39 -3.72
C PHE A 183 -14.13 7.99 -2.25
N VAL A 184 -14.11 8.96 -1.33
CA VAL A 184 -14.07 8.68 0.11
C VAL A 184 -15.31 7.92 0.56
N ARG A 185 -16.49 8.31 0.07
CA ARG A 185 -17.75 7.66 0.41
C ARG A 185 -17.82 6.21 -0.08
N ASN A 186 -17.25 5.92 -1.26
CA ASN A 186 -17.25 4.58 -1.83
C ASN A 186 -16.01 3.75 -1.47
N MET A 187 -15.09 4.24 -0.63
CA MET A 187 -13.82 3.59 -0.33
C MET A 187 -13.99 2.18 0.25
N ASN A 188 -14.94 2.00 1.17
CA ASN A 188 -15.21 0.70 1.77
C ASN A 188 -15.66 -0.34 0.72
N THR A 189 -16.52 0.07 -0.22
CA THR A 189 -16.97 -0.78 -1.33
C THR A 189 -15.80 -1.16 -2.25
N ILE A 190 -14.93 -0.20 -2.58
CA ILE A 190 -13.75 -0.44 -3.41
C ILE A 190 -12.80 -1.43 -2.73
N ILE A 191 -12.46 -1.22 -1.46
CA ILE A 191 -11.57 -2.11 -0.71
C ILE A 191 -12.20 -3.50 -0.57
N GLY A 192 -13.48 -3.57 -0.18
CA GLY A 192 -14.19 -4.83 -0.03
C GLY A 192 -14.30 -5.62 -1.32
N THR A 193 -14.52 -4.96 -2.47
CA THR A 193 -14.55 -5.61 -3.78
C THR A 193 -13.18 -6.14 -4.17
N ILE A 194 -12.11 -5.35 -4.01
CA ILE A 194 -10.74 -5.79 -4.32
C ILE A 194 -10.34 -6.98 -3.45
N THR A 195 -10.56 -6.91 -2.13
CA THR A 195 -10.24 -8.02 -1.22
C THR A 195 -11.07 -9.26 -1.50
N GLY A 196 -12.34 -9.11 -1.92
CA GLY A 196 -13.20 -10.20 -2.36
C GLY A 196 -12.69 -10.90 -3.63
N ILE A 197 -12.25 -10.13 -4.63
CA ILE A 197 -11.64 -10.69 -5.84
C ILE A 197 -10.36 -11.46 -5.49
N VAL A 198 -9.51 -10.92 -4.64
CA VAL A 198 -8.29 -11.61 -4.18
C VAL A 198 -8.63 -12.91 -3.45
N ALA A 199 -9.64 -12.90 -2.58
CA ALA A 199 -10.10 -14.09 -1.88
C ALA A 199 -10.60 -15.18 -2.86
N LEU A 200 -11.39 -14.80 -3.88
CA LEU A 200 -11.87 -15.73 -4.92
C LEU A 200 -10.71 -16.33 -5.73
N ILE A 201 -9.76 -15.52 -6.17
CA ILE A 201 -8.58 -16.00 -6.90
C ILE A 201 -7.77 -16.97 -6.03
N THR A 202 -7.59 -16.64 -4.75
CA THR A 202 -6.86 -17.48 -3.79
C THR A 202 -7.59 -18.82 -3.58
N LEU A 203 -8.92 -18.80 -3.44
CA LEU A 203 -9.72 -20.01 -3.33
C LEU A 203 -9.57 -20.92 -4.56
N VAL A 204 -9.67 -20.36 -5.78
CA VAL A 204 -9.46 -21.12 -7.02
C VAL A 204 -8.07 -21.75 -7.09
N ASN A 205 -7.04 -21.03 -6.65
CA ASN A 205 -5.67 -21.54 -6.62
C ASN A 205 -5.47 -22.65 -5.58
N ILE A 206 -6.13 -22.54 -4.42
CA ILE A 206 -6.13 -23.61 -3.41
C ILE A 206 -6.83 -24.86 -3.94
N LEU A 207 -8.01 -24.69 -4.54
CA LEU A 207 -8.74 -25.84 -5.12
C LEU A 207 -7.92 -26.55 -6.21
N LYS A 208 -7.26 -25.81 -7.11
CA LYS A 208 -6.38 -26.40 -8.13
C LYS A 208 -5.13 -27.09 -7.56
N PHE A 209 -4.74 -26.76 -6.35
CA PHE A 209 -3.58 -27.39 -5.69
C PHE A 209 -3.96 -28.71 -5.03
N TYR A 210 -5.19 -28.85 -4.50
CA TYR A 210 -5.66 -30.05 -3.81
C TYR A 210 -6.43 -31.04 -4.71
N TYR A 211 -6.92 -30.58 -5.86
CA TYR A 211 -7.65 -31.36 -6.86
C TYR A 211 -6.98 -31.28 -8.24
#